data_f7497c0722c4d6174a36c34c431013f9
#
_entry.id   f7497c0722c4d6174a36c34c431013f9
#
_cell.length_a   1.000
_cell.length_b   1.000
_cell.length_c   1.000
_cell.angle_alpha   90.00
_cell.angle_beta   90.00
_cell.angle_gamma   90.00
#
_symmetry.space_group_name_H-M   'P 1'
#
loop_
_entity.id
_entity.type
_entity.pdbx_description
1 polymer ?
#
loop_
_entity_poly.entity_id
_entity_poly.type
_entity_poly.pdbx_seq_one_letter_code
_entity_poly.pdbx_strand_id
1 'polypeptide(L)'
;IDKLKEELEEVRRVRATQRQRRQKNEIPVVAIVGYTNAGKSTLLNAITGAGIPANNRLFDTLDTTTRLLTVSDTLDVVISDTVGFIRKLPHQLVEAFKATLEELEYADLLLHVIDLSNPEWQEQARIVDALIKELGADAIPCIRVYNKCDLAFASGREKEDDAVYVSAKTGEGLDALLSAIDGKLDKGTKRVTLHLPYDKAGALDSLYREAKVESVEYGETVDVVAVCTPRVIGQLKDYIEGWTEPKEEWE
;
A
#
# COMPACT_ATOMS: atom_id res chain seq x y z
N ILE A 1 25.58 -5.39 25.29
CA ILE A 1 25.33 -4.21 24.44
C ILE A 1 25.85 -4.47 23.02
N ASP A 2 27.05 -5.01 22.83
CA ASP A 2 27.65 -5.24 21.52
C ASP A 2 26.89 -6.33 20.73
N LYS A 3 26.45 -7.41 21.35
CA LYS A 3 25.62 -8.46 20.73
C LYS A 3 24.28 -7.92 20.23
N LEU A 4 23.64 -7.01 20.98
CA LEU A 4 22.40 -6.36 20.57
C LEU A 4 22.61 -5.41 19.38
N LYS A 5 23.79 -4.76 19.29
CA LYS A 5 24.13 -3.92 18.13
C LYS A 5 24.36 -4.77 16.88
N GLU A 6 25.06 -5.90 16.99
CA GLU A 6 25.25 -6.85 15.89
C GLU A 6 23.93 -7.43 15.39
N GLU A 7 23.00 -7.81 16.28
CA GLU A 7 21.68 -8.28 15.92
C GLU A 7 20.87 -7.19 15.20
N LEU A 8 20.98 -5.93 15.62
CA LEU A 8 20.33 -4.78 15.00
C LEU A 8 20.90 -4.49 13.60
N GLU A 9 22.21 -4.59 13.43
CA GLU A 9 22.86 -4.44 12.12
C GLU A 9 22.47 -5.56 11.15
N GLU A 10 22.37 -6.80 11.63
CA GLU A 10 21.91 -7.92 10.80
C GLU A 10 20.46 -7.74 10.36
N VAL A 11 19.56 -7.32 11.25
CA VAL A 11 18.16 -6.99 10.90
C VAL A 11 18.11 -5.86 9.85
N ARG A 12 18.91 -4.81 10.01
CA ARG A 12 19.02 -3.73 9.02
C ARG A 12 19.51 -4.24 7.67
N ARG A 13 20.48 -5.14 7.64
CA ARG A 13 21.03 -5.74 6.41
C ARG A 13 19.99 -6.59 5.68
N VAL A 14 19.27 -7.44 6.41
CA VAL A 14 18.19 -8.28 5.85
C VAL A 14 17.08 -7.39 5.28
N ARG A 15 16.67 -6.35 6.01
CA ARG A 15 15.67 -5.38 5.54
C ARG A 15 16.14 -4.63 4.29
N ALA A 16 17.41 -4.19 4.25
CA ALA A 16 17.99 -3.53 3.07
C ALA A 16 17.96 -4.44 1.83
N THR A 17 18.29 -5.72 1.98
CA THR A 17 18.25 -6.70 0.88
C THR A 17 16.82 -6.95 0.38
N GLN A 18 15.85 -7.03 1.29
CA GLN A 18 14.43 -7.14 0.93
C GLN A 18 13.93 -5.89 0.20
N ARG A 19 14.36 -4.68 0.61
CA ARG A 19 14.07 -3.40 -0.06
C ARG A 19 14.58 -3.38 -1.50
N GLN A 20 15.85 -3.77 -1.72
CA GLN A 20 16.41 -3.82 -3.08
C GLN A 20 15.64 -4.76 -4.01
N ARG A 21 15.15 -5.89 -3.49
CA ARG A 21 14.30 -6.81 -4.26
C ARG A 21 12.93 -6.22 -4.58
N ARG A 22 12.32 -5.45 -3.64
CA ARG A 22 11.03 -4.77 -3.85
C ARG A 22 11.15 -3.63 -4.87
N GLN A 23 12.21 -2.81 -4.77
CA GLN A 23 12.50 -1.76 -5.76
C GLN A 23 12.74 -2.32 -7.17
N LYS A 24 13.35 -3.51 -7.27
CA LYS A 24 13.56 -4.18 -8.55
C LYS A 24 12.25 -4.68 -9.19
N ASN A 25 11.25 -5.02 -8.37
CA ASN A 25 9.95 -5.54 -8.83
C ASN A 25 8.89 -4.43 -8.94
N GLU A 26 9.23 -3.16 -8.64
CA GLU A 26 8.33 -2.00 -8.69
C GLU A 26 7.00 -2.17 -7.92
N ILE A 27 6.94 -3.07 -6.93
CA ILE A 27 5.73 -3.28 -6.12
C ILE A 27 5.64 -2.15 -5.09
N PRO A 28 4.60 -1.30 -5.13
CA PRO A 28 4.44 -0.19 -4.20
C PRO A 28 4.28 -0.67 -2.75
N VAL A 29 4.74 0.17 -1.82
CA VAL A 29 4.64 -0.09 -0.38
C VAL A 29 3.59 0.83 0.24
N VAL A 30 2.61 0.24 0.91
CA VAL A 30 1.57 0.95 1.65
C VAL A 30 1.81 0.75 3.14
N ALA A 31 2.01 1.83 3.89
CA ALA A 31 2.19 1.76 5.33
C ALA A 31 0.93 2.21 6.07
N ILE A 32 0.48 1.38 7.02
CA ILE A 32 -0.66 1.72 7.89
C ILE A 32 -0.14 2.45 9.12
N VAL A 33 -0.60 3.67 9.32
CA VAL A 33 -0.28 4.50 10.47
C VAL A 33 -1.56 4.88 11.23
N GLY A 34 -1.43 5.23 12.48
CA GLY A 34 -2.60 5.68 13.27
C GLY A 34 -2.40 5.50 14.76
N TYR A 35 -3.28 6.12 15.52
CA TYR A 35 -3.23 6.05 16.97
C TYR A 35 -3.40 4.61 17.48
N THR A 36 -2.93 4.32 18.71
CA THR A 36 -3.15 3.00 19.30
C THR A 36 -4.65 2.71 19.38
N ASN A 37 -5.02 1.47 19.13
CA ASN A 37 -6.42 1.01 19.15
C ASN A 37 -7.34 1.62 18.07
N ALA A 38 -6.78 2.29 17.06
CA ALA A 38 -7.55 2.77 15.90
C ALA A 38 -8.04 1.63 15.00
N GLY A 39 -7.55 0.40 15.20
CA GLY A 39 -7.96 -0.79 14.46
C GLY A 39 -7.08 -1.12 13.26
N LYS A 40 -5.81 -0.71 13.27
CA LYS A 40 -4.84 -0.96 12.17
C LYS A 40 -4.68 -2.43 11.83
N SER A 41 -4.35 -3.27 12.82
CA SER A 41 -4.16 -4.71 12.63
C SER A 41 -5.47 -5.41 12.25
N THR A 42 -6.62 -4.93 12.74
CA THR A 42 -7.94 -5.42 12.31
C THR A 42 -8.19 -5.08 10.85
N LEU A 43 -7.84 -3.86 10.43
CA LEU A 43 -7.98 -3.42 9.04
C LEU A 43 -7.06 -4.24 8.13
N LEU A 44 -5.79 -4.42 8.50
CA LEU A 44 -4.85 -5.25 7.76
C LEU A 44 -5.40 -6.67 7.55
N ASN A 45 -5.94 -7.29 8.62
CA ASN A 45 -6.55 -8.61 8.54
C ASN A 45 -7.77 -8.63 7.61
N ALA A 46 -8.63 -7.61 7.69
CA ALA A 46 -9.85 -7.54 6.90
C ALA A 46 -9.55 -7.44 5.39
N ILE A 47 -8.55 -6.65 4.99
CA ILE A 47 -8.19 -6.45 3.57
C ILE A 47 -7.31 -7.56 3.01
N THR A 48 -6.53 -8.27 3.86
CA THR A 48 -5.64 -9.35 3.41
C THR A 48 -6.19 -10.75 3.61
N GLY A 49 -7.35 -10.90 4.26
CA GLY A 49 -7.95 -12.20 4.61
C GLY A 49 -7.13 -12.98 5.64
N ALA A 50 -6.20 -12.34 6.35
CA ALA A 50 -5.29 -12.98 7.27
C ALA A 50 -5.81 -12.95 8.72
N GLY A 51 -5.76 -14.09 9.41
CA GLY A 51 -6.20 -14.24 10.81
C GLY A 51 -5.13 -13.86 11.84
N ILE A 52 -4.54 -12.65 11.79
CA ILE A 52 -3.62 -12.20 12.85
C ILE A 52 -4.41 -11.88 14.11
N PRO A 53 -3.95 -12.28 15.31
CA PRO A 53 -4.59 -11.87 16.56
C PRO A 53 -4.59 -10.35 16.67
N ALA A 54 -5.76 -9.74 16.62
CA ALA A 54 -5.95 -8.32 16.87
C ALA A 54 -6.52 -8.17 18.27
N ASN A 55 -5.67 -7.84 19.24
CA ASN A 55 -6.07 -7.64 20.61
C ASN A 55 -6.22 -6.14 20.91
N ASN A 56 -7.14 -5.79 21.82
CA ASN A 56 -7.33 -4.42 22.28
C ASN A 56 -6.26 -4.00 23.31
N ARG A 57 -4.99 -4.31 23.04
CA ARG A 57 -3.87 -3.95 23.93
C ARG A 57 -3.07 -2.80 23.33
N LEU A 58 -2.53 -1.94 24.21
CA LEU A 58 -1.56 -0.92 23.82
C LEU A 58 -0.29 -1.64 23.33
N PHE A 59 0.23 -1.25 22.14
CA PHE A 59 1.43 -1.84 21.51
C PHE A 59 1.28 -3.32 21.11
N ASP A 60 0.13 -3.71 20.62
CA ASP A 60 -0.13 -5.10 20.20
C ASP A 60 0.78 -5.53 19.02
N THR A 61 1.20 -4.58 18.18
CA THR A 61 2.14 -4.80 17.07
C THR A 61 3.51 -4.22 17.45
N LEU A 62 4.42 -5.05 17.93
CA LEU A 62 5.83 -4.69 18.20
C LEU A 62 6.72 -4.95 16.97
N ASP A 63 6.35 -5.92 16.13
CA ASP A 63 7.02 -6.24 14.88
C ASP A 63 6.14 -5.84 13.69
N THR A 64 6.74 -5.18 12.71
CA THR A 64 6.05 -4.83 11.47
C THR A 64 5.65 -6.08 10.69
N THR A 65 4.36 -6.28 10.50
CA THR A 65 3.85 -7.38 9.68
C THR A 65 3.65 -6.88 8.27
N THR A 66 4.39 -7.44 7.33
CA THR A 66 4.33 -7.08 5.92
C THR A 66 3.60 -8.15 5.12
N ARG A 67 2.67 -7.77 4.24
CA ARG A 67 1.88 -8.69 3.42
C ARG A 67 1.71 -8.17 2.00
N LEU A 68 1.58 -9.11 1.05
CA LEU A 68 1.16 -8.81 -0.31
C LEU A 68 -0.37 -8.66 -0.32
N LEU A 69 -0.87 -7.63 -0.97
CA LEU A 69 -2.29 -7.34 -1.16
C LEU A 69 -2.53 -7.03 -2.63
N THR A 70 -3.43 -7.76 -3.27
CA THR A 70 -3.96 -7.43 -4.59
C THR A 70 -5.05 -6.38 -4.42
N VAL A 71 -4.80 -5.17 -4.91
CA VAL A 71 -5.70 -4.01 -4.81
C VAL A 71 -6.68 -4.01 -5.98
N SER A 72 -6.17 -4.27 -7.18
CA SER A 72 -6.94 -4.39 -8.42
C SER A 72 -6.31 -5.44 -9.35
N ASP A 73 -6.94 -5.68 -10.51
CA ASP A 73 -6.40 -6.60 -11.51
C ASP A 73 -4.99 -6.19 -12.00
N THR A 74 -4.66 -4.91 -11.88
CA THR A 74 -3.40 -4.34 -12.37
C THR A 74 -2.43 -3.93 -11.28
N LEU A 75 -2.84 -3.93 -10.01
CA LEU A 75 -2.05 -3.40 -8.90
C LEU A 75 -1.95 -4.39 -7.73
N ASP A 76 -0.75 -4.90 -7.50
CA ASP A 76 -0.35 -5.55 -6.25
C ASP A 76 0.47 -4.56 -5.42
N VAL A 77 0.25 -4.53 -4.11
CA VAL A 77 1.01 -3.71 -3.16
C VAL A 77 1.53 -4.55 -2.00
N VAL A 78 2.60 -4.10 -1.41
CA VAL A 78 3.05 -4.61 -0.11
C VAL A 78 2.48 -3.70 0.96
N ILE A 79 1.64 -4.24 1.83
CA ILE A 79 1.07 -3.50 2.95
C ILE A 79 1.74 -3.89 4.26
N SER A 80 2.09 -2.90 5.07
CA SER A 80 2.74 -3.10 6.36
C SER A 80 1.94 -2.44 7.49
N ASP A 81 1.69 -3.20 8.57
CA ASP A 81 1.18 -2.65 9.83
C ASP A 81 2.34 -2.05 10.61
N THR A 82 2.18 -0.83 11.08
CA THR A 82 3.16 -0.16 11.91
C THR A 82 2.73 -0.16 13.37
N VAL A 83 3.67 0.17 14.24
CA VAL A 83 3.36 0.32 15.68
C VAL A 83 2.38 1.47 15.90
N GLY A 84 1.38 1.26 16.76
CA GLY A 84 0.40 2.29 17.08
C GLY A 84 1.01 3.48 17.82
N PHE A 85 0.73 4.69 17.36
CA PHE A 85 1.15 5.94 18.01
C PHE A 85 0.34 6.20 19.28
N ILE A 86 1.00 6.74 20.31
CA ILE A 86 0.38 7.13 21.59
C ILE A 86 0.76 8.57 21.97
N ARG A 87 -0.09 9.17 22.77
CA ARG A 87 0.19 10.46 23.42
C ARG A 87 1.34 10.28 24.43
N LYS A 88 2.37 11.14 24.36
CA LYS A 88 3.56 11.12 25.24
C LYS A 88 4.34 9.80 25.15
N LEU A 89 4.94 9.51 23.99
CA LEU A 89 5.98 8.49 23.88
C LEU A 89 7.15 8.84 24.82
N PRO A 90 7.55 7.94 25.75
CA PRO A 90 8.75 8.15 26.54
C PRO A 90 9.96 8.32 25.61
N HIS A 91 10.84 9.29 25.88
CA HIS A 91 12.02 9.57 25.05
C HIS A 91 12.89 8.34 24.77
N GLN A 92 12.94 7.37 25.69
CA GLN A 92 13.65 6.11 25.52
C GLN A 92 13.02 5.18 24.49
N LEU A 93 11.70 5.30 24.26
CA LEU A 93 10.98 4.54 23.23
C LEU A 93 11.03 5.23 21.86
N VAL A 94 11.28 6.53 21.79
CA VAL A 94 11.37 7.28 20.52
C VAL A 94 12.50 6.73 19.66
N GLU A 95 13.65 6.35 20.21
CA GLU A 95 14.76 5.76 19.45
C GLU A 95 14.44 4.34 18.94
N ALA A 96 13.79 3.52 19.77
CA ALA A 96 13.34 2.20 19.34
C ALA A 96 12.25 2.30 18.27
N PHE A 97 11.38 3.31 18.37
CA PHE A 97 10.35 3.62 17.37
C PHE A 97 10.95 4.17 16.08
N LYS A 98 12.00 4.99 16.13
CA LYS A 98 12.70 5.45 14.91
C LYS A 98 13.13 4.29 14.03
N ALA A 99 13.64 3.20 14.61
CA ALA A 99 14.06 2.03 13.84
C ALA A 99 12.90 1.29 13.14
N THR A 100 11.68 1.31 13.73
CA THR A 100 10.47 0.77 13.10
C THR A 100 9.82 1.77 12.13
N LEU A 101 10.04 3.05 12.35
CA LEU A 101 9.50 4.14 11.54
C LEU A 101 10.39 4.48 10.33
N GLU A 102 11.65 3.99 10.30
CA GLU A 102 12.49 4.01 9.08
C GLU A 102 11.80 3.30 7.89
N GLU A 103 10.80 2.45 8.14
CA GLU A 103 10.00 1.84 7.07
C GLU A 103 9.02 2.84 6.42
N LEU A 104 8.63 3.91 7.13
CA LEU A 104 7.75 4.94 6.56
C LEU A 104 8.45 5.75 5.48
N GLU A 105 9.77 5.99 5.59
CA GLU A 105 10.55 6.71 4.58
C GLU A 105 10.51 6.04 3.19
N TYR A 106 10.14 4.76 3.15
CA TYR A 106 10.10 3.96 1.92
C TYR A 106 8.68 3.61 1.49
N ALA A 107 7.67 4.18 2.14
CA ALA A 107 6.29 3.99 1.74
C ALA A 107 5.96 4.88 0.54
N ASP A 108 5.24 4.31 -0.43
CA ASP A 108 4.68 5.05 -1.57
C ASP A 108 3.33 5.69 -1.21
N LEU A 109 2.67 5.14 -0.17
CA LEU A 109 1.37 5.62 0.31
C LEU A 109 1.23 5.34 1.81
N LEU A 110 0.66 6.30 2.54
CA LEU A 110 0.25 6.15 3.94
C LEU A 110 -1.26 5.96 4.06
N LEU A 111 -1.69 5.00 4.88
CA LEU A 111 -3.08 4.86 5.34
C LEU A 111 -3.16 5.32 6.78
N HIS A 112 -3.64 6.54 7.00
CA HIS A 112 -3.84 7.08 8.34
C HIS A 112 -5.18 6.62 8.90
N VAL A 113 -5.15 5.57 9.73
CA VAL A 113 -6.35 4.97 10.34
C VAL A 113 -6.75 5.73 11.58
N ILE A 114 -7.99 6.23 11.58
CA ILE A 114 -8.59 7.07 12.62
C ILE A 114 -9.79 6.35 13.23
N ASP A 115 -9.83 6.21 14.54
CA ASP A 115 -11.00 5.68 15.25
C ASP A 115 -12.11 6.71 15.33
N LEU A 116 -13.06 6.66 14.39
CA LEU A 116 -14.16 7.62 14.31
C LEU A 116 -15.14 7.51 15.49
N SER A 117 -15.18 6.38 16.19
CA SER A 117 -16.04 6.18 17.36
C SER A 117 -15.51 6.86 18.62
N ASN A 118 -14.22 7.24 18.64
CA ASN A 118 -13.60 7.91 19.79
C ASN A 118 -13.98 9.39 19.81
N PRO A 119 -14.44 9.96 20.94
CA PRO A 119 -14.73 11.41 21.06
C PRO A 119 -13.52 12.31 20.78
N GLU A 120 -12.30 11.85 21.07
CA GLU A 120 -11.04 12.59 20.90
C GLU A 120 -10.35 12.30 19.54
N TRP A 121 -11.06 11.73 18.56
CA TRP A 121 -10.46 11.29 17.30
C TRP A 121 -9.69 12.40 16.55
N GLN A 122 -10.20 13.64 16.60
CA GLN A 122 -9.55 14.80 15.96
C GLN A 122 -8.19 15.11 16.59
N GLU A 123 -8.11 15.06 17.92
CA GLU A 123 -6.86 15.28 18.64
C GLU A 123 -5.87 14.14 18.39
N GLN A 124 -6.37 12.90 18.38
CA GLN A 124 -5.56 11.72 18.04
C GLN A 124 -5.03 11.81 16.61
N ALA A 125 -5.85 12.23 15.65
CA ALA A 125 -5.42 12.43 14.27
C ALA A 125 -4.33 13.51 14.17
N ARG A 126 -4.48 14.65 14.85
CA ARG A 126 -3.46 15.71 14.88
C ARG A 126 -2.12 15.23 15.45
N ILE A 127 -2.15 14.39 16.48
CA ILE A 127 -0.92 13.81 17.07
C ILE A 127 -0.21 12.95 16.04
N VAL A 128 -0.95 12.13 15.29
CA VAL A 128 -0.38 11.27 14.23
C VAL A 128 0.18 12.12 13.08
N ASP A 129 -0.56 13.12 12.63
CA ASP A 129 -0.10 14.04 11.57
C ASP A 129 1.19 14.76 11.97
N ALA A 130 1.30 15.21 13.24
CA ALA A 130 2.50 15.84 13.75
C ALA A 130 3.70 14.89 13.77
N LEU A 131 3.48 13.62 14.12
CA LEU A 131 4.53 12.59 14.12
C LEU A 131 4.97 12.21 12.70
N ILE A 132 4.04 12.09 11.74
CA ILE A 132 4.37 11.86 10.32
C ILE A 132 5.30 12.97 9.82
N LYS A 133 5.01 14.22 10.18
CA LYS A 133 5.84 15.38 9.83
C LYS A 133 7.19 15.37 10.53
N GLU A 134 7.24 15.03 11.82
CA GLU A 134 8.50 14.92 12.59
C GLU A 134 9.44 13.86 11.99
N LEU A 135 8.86 12.81 11.40
CA LEU A 135 9.59 11.73 10.74
C LEU A 135 9.98 12.05 9.29
N GLY A 136 9.63 13.22 8.76
CA GLY A 136 9.93 13.61 7.38
C GLY A 136 9.12 12.87 6.32
N ALA A 137 8.00 12.25 6.72
CA ALA A 137 7.13 11.47 5.84
C ALA A 137 5.90 12.27 5.32
N ASP A 138 5.86 13.58 5.55
CA ASP A 138 4.76 14.48 5.16
C ASP A 138 4.67 14.72 3.65
N ALA A 139 5.72 14.40 2.89
CA ALA A 139 5.71 14.44 1.43
C ALA A 139 5.05 13.18 0.81
N ILE A 140 4.86 12.10 1.58
CA ILE A 140 4.26 10.86 1.09
C ILE A 140 2.74 11.06 0.97
N PRO A 141 2.11 10.65 -0.16
CA PRO A 141 0.66 10.67 -0.29
C PRO A 141 -0.01 9.95 0.89
N CYS A 142 -1.08 10.52 1.42
CA CYS A 142 -1.78 9.96 2.58
C CYS A 142 -3.28 9.88 2.32
N ILE A 143 -3.89 8.74 2.64
CA ILE A 143 -5.33 8.53 2.67
C ILE A 143 -5.77 8.48 4.15
N ARG A 144 -6.71 9.36 4.54
CA ARG A 144 -7.35 9.28 5.85
C ARG A 144 -8.46 8.24 5.82
N VAL A 145 -8.32 7.21 6.66
CA VAL A 145 -9.25 6.08 6.76
C VAL A 145 -9.99 6.19 8.09
N TYR A 146 -11.24 6.60 8.03
CA TYR A 146 -12.11 6.72 9.21
C TYR A 146 -12.72 5.35 9.54
N ASN A 147 -12.06 4.64 10.46
CA ASN A 147 -12.45 3.30 10.87
C ASN A 147 -13.52 3.32 11.98
N LYS A 148 -14.15 2.17 12.19
CA LYS A 148 -15.26 1.95 13.13
C LYS A 148 -16.50 2.80 12.81
N CYS A 149 -16.75 3.01 11.52
CA CYS A 149 -17.89 3.80 11.04
C CYS A 149 -19.24 3.19 11.48
N ASP A 150 -19.31 1.87 11.63
CA ASP A 150 -20.46 1.15 12.18
C ASP A 150 -20.90 1.69 13.55
N LEU A 151 -19.94 2.02 14.42
CA LEU A 151 -20.22 2.59 15.74
C LEU A 151 -20.51 4.10 15.67
N ALA A 152 -19.78 4.82 14.83
CA ALA A 152 -19.91 6.28 14.71
C ALA A 152 -21.24 6.69 14.08
N PHE A 153 -21.68 6.05 13.01
CA PHE A 153 -22.95 6.35 12.34
C PHE A 153 -24.17 5.86 13.12
N ALA A 154 -24.03 4.77 13.87
CA ALA A 154 -25.06 4.35 14.82
C ALA A 154 -25.35 5.42 15.89
N SER A 155 -24.39 6.30 16.19
CA SER A 155 -24.56 7.45 17.09
C SER A 155 -25.04 8.74 16.41
N GLY A 156 -25.44 8.70 15.12
CA GLY A 156 -26.02 9.83 14.39
C GLY A 156 -25.01 10.78 13.72
N ARG A 157 -23.75 10.37 13.55
CA ARG A 157 -22.76 11.17 12.80
C ARG A 157 -23.02 11.07 11.30
N GLU A 158 -22.95 12.20 10.61
CA GLU A 158 -23.07 12.27 9.16
C GLU A 158 -21.73 11.95 8.47
N LYS A 159 -21.81 11.43 7.23
CA LYS A 159 -20.64 11.21 6.37
C LYS A 159 -20.27 12.54 5.69
N GLU A 160 -18.98 12.80 5.62
CA GLU A 160 -18.42 13.87 4.79
C GLU A 160 -18.12 13.31 3.40
N ASP A 161 -18.33 14.10 2.35
CA ASP A 161 -17.96 13.72 1.00
C ASP A 161 -16.42 13.62 0.89
N ASP A 162 -15.93 12.78 -0.01
CA ASP A 162 -14.49 12.51 -0.28
C ASP A 162 -13.69 11.86 0.87
N ALA A 163 -14.33 11.43 1.94
CA ALA A 163 -13.69 10.72 3.03
C ALA A 163 -13.88 9.20 2.91
N VAL A 164 -12.82 8.42 3.20
CA VAL A 164 -12.88 6.95 3.18
C VAL A 164 -13.32 6.45 4.56
N TYR A 165 -14.56 5.96 4.63
CA TYR A 165 -15.15 5.38 5.85
C TYR A 165 -15.16 3.87 5.75
N VAL A 166 -14.64 3.22 6.79
CA VAL A 166 -14.59 1.75 6.86
C VAL A 166 -15.04 1.23 8.21
N SER A 167 -15.50 0.01 8.23
CA SER A 167 -15.56 -0.81 9.43
C SER A 167 -14.72 -2.06 9.19
N ALA A 168 -13.52 -2.07 9.72
CA ALA A 168 -12.64 -3.24 9.63
C ALA A 168 -13.25 -4.50 10.28
N LYS A 169 -14.24 -4.31 11.15
CA LYS A 169 -14.96 -5.40 11.83
C LYS A 169 -16.03 -6.04 10.95
N THR A 170 -16.80 -5.22 10.22
CA THR A 170 -17.93 -5.68 9.41
C THR A 170 -17.60 -5.87 7.94
N GLY A 171 -16.47 -5.30 7.47
CA GLY A 171 -16.09 -5.26 6.06
C GLY A 171 -16.68 -4.08 5.30
N GLU A 172 -17.51 -3.23 5.94
CA GLU A 172 -18.10 -2.07 5.28
C GLU A 172 -17.01 -1.10 4.80
N GLY A 173 -17.13 -0.64 3.54
CA GLY A 173 -16.27 0.38 2.94
C GLY A 173 -14.88 -0.10 2.51
N LEU A 174 -14.56 -1.40 2.62
CA LEU A 174 -13.24 -1.92 2.21
C LEU A 174 -13.02 -1.79 0.71
N ASP A 175 -14.04 -2.00 -0.13
CA ASP A 175 -13.93 -1.83 -1.59
C ASP A 175 -13.63 -0.36 -1.96
N ALA A 176 -14.26 0.60 -1.26
CA ALA A 176 -13.97 2.01 -1.44
C ALA A 176 -12.52 2.36 -1.03
N LEU A 177 -12.01 1.73 0.02
CA LEU A 177 -10.61 1.88 0.43
C LEU A 177 -9.66 1.32 -0.63
N LEU A 178 -9.92 0.12 -1.15
CA LEU A 178 -9.10 -0.47 -2.22
C LEU A 178 -9.11 0.40 -3.47
N SER A 179 -10.27 0.92 -3.87
CA SER A 179 -10.39 1.85 -4.99
C SER A 179 -9.61 3.16 -4.76
N ALA A 180 -9.61 3.68 -3.53
CA ALA A 180 -8.85 4.87 -3.18
C ALA A 180 -7.32 4.62 -3.21
N ILE A 181 -6.87 3.44 -2.79
CA ILE A 181 -5.46 3.01 -2.88
C ILE A 181 -5.05 2.92 -4.35
N ASP A 182 -5.86 2.23 -5.17
CA ASP A 182 -5.63 2.08 -6.61
C ASP A 182 -5.49 3.44 -7.29
N GLY A 183 -6.44 4.33 -7.10
CA GLY A 183 -6.41 5.69 -7.67
C GLY A 183 -5.24 6.55 -7.21
N LYS A 184 -4.64 6.31 -6.02
CA LYS A 184 -3.46 7.03 -5.55
C LYS A 184 -2.15 6.46 -6.06
N LEU A 185 -2.10 5.15 -6.30
CA LEU A 185 -0.90 4.43 -6.73
C LEU A 185 -0.91 4.08 -8.21
N ASP A 186 -2.05 4.28 -8.90
CA ASP A 186 -2.15 4.03 -10.34
C ASP A 186 -1.14 4.89 -11.10
N LYS A 187 -0.19 4.20 -11.73
CA LYS A 187 0.82 4.78 -12.62
C LYS A 187 0.37 4.74 -14.08
N GLY A 188 -0.93 4.55 -14.34
CA GLY A 188 -1.48 4.37 -15.67
C GLY A 188 -1.17 2.99 -16.26
N THR A 189 -0.95 1.99 -15.40
CA THR A 189 -0.75 0.61 -15.85
C THR A 189 -2.04 0.05 -16.43
N LYS A 190 -1.92 -0.72 -17.53
CA LYS A 190 -3.07 -1.36 -18.17
C LYS A 190 -2.77 -2.82 -18.46
N ARG A 191 -3.80 -3.64 -18.28
CA ARG A 191 -3.78 -5.02 -18.75
C ARG A 191 -4.04 -5.02 -20.25
N VAL A 192 -3.12 -5.58 -21.02
CA VAL A 192 -3.17 -5.62 -22.48
C VAL A 192 -2.91 -7.03 -23.00
N THR A 193 -3.52 -7.36 -24.13
CA THR A 193 -3.19 -8.53 -24.91
C THR A 193 -2.32 -8.08 -26.08
N LEU A 194 -1.14 -8.71 -26.23
CA LEU A 194 -0.21 -8.42 -27.32
C LEU A 194 -0.11 -9.65 -28.23
N HIS A 195 -0.09 -9.39 -29.54
CA HIS A 195 0.14 -10.39 -30.58
C HIS A 195 1.51 -10.13 -31.22
N LEU A 196 2.55 -10.79 -30.69
CA LEU A 196 3.93 -10.59 -31.14
C LEU A 196 4.27 -11.56 -32.26
N PRO A 197 4.68 -11.07 -33.45
CA PRO A 197 5.24 -11.92 -34.50
C PRO A 197 6.54 -12.60 -34.01
N TYR A 198 6.85 -13.78 -34.51
CA TYR A 198 8.03 -14.55 -34.08
C TYR A 198 9.37 -13.82 -34.32
N ASP A 199 9.46 -12.96 -35.32
CA ASP A 199 10.62 -12.11 -35.59
C ASP A 199 10.81 -11.00 -34.53
N LYS A 200 9.78 -10.73 -33.72
CA LYS A 200 9.76 -9.79 -32.58
C LYS A 200 9.75 -10.48 -31.22
N ALA A 201 10.01 -11.77 -31.17
CA ALA A 201 10.04 -12.53 -29.91
C ALA A 201 11.02 -11.95 -28.85
N GLY A 202 12.04 -11.16 -29.27
CA GLY A 202 12.88 -10.40 -28.35
C GLY A 202 12.13 -9.38 -27.48
N ALA A 203 10.94 -8.92 -27.89
CA ALA A 203 10.08 -8.08 -27.08
C ALA A 203 9.55 -8.81 -25.83
N LEU A 204 9.44 -10.14 -25.87
CA LEU A 204 9.02 -10.97 -24.74
C LEU A 204 10.01 -10.85 -23.56
N ASP A 205 11.33 -10.81 -23.84
CA ASP A 205 12.34 -10.61 -22.81
C ASP A 205 12.22 -9.24 -22.14
N SER A 206 11.81 -8.22 -22.89
CA SER A 206 11.52 -6.88 -22.33
C SER A 206 10.26 -6.88 -21.48
N LEU A 207 9.21 -7.58 -21.93
CA LEU A 207 7.98 -7.75 -21.15
C LEU A 207 8.25 -8.45 -19.81
N TYR A 208 9.04 -9.52 -19.78
CA TYR A 208 9.39 -10.19 -18.53
C TYR A 208 10.23 -9.33 -17.57
N ARG A 209 10.92 -8.30 -18.09
CA ARG A 209 11.72 -7.37 -17.26
C ARG A 209 10.96 -6.14 -16.81
N GLU A 210 10.03 -5.62 -17.63
CA GLU A 210 9.42 -4.30 -17.46
C GLU A 210 7.90 -4.35 -17.27
N ALA A 211 7.27 -5.55 -17.33
CA ALA A 211 5.83 -5.75 -17.19
C ALA A 211 5.53 -7.00 -16.35
N LYS A 212 4.31 -7.10 -15.83
CA LYS A 212 3.82 -8.32 -15.17
C LYS A 212 3.17 -9.20 -16.24
N VAL A 213 3.90 -10.21 -16.74
CA VAL A 213 3.37 -11.18 -17.68
C VAL A 213 2.48 -12.19 -16.95
N GLU A 214 1.23 -12.34 -17.38
CA GLU A 214 0.25 -13.25 -16.78
C GLU A 214 0.15 -14.57 -17.54
N SER A 215 0.14 -14.51 -18.88
CA SER A 215 0.12 -15.69 -19.71
C SER A 215 0.86 -15.47 -21.03
N VAL A 216 1.38 -16.56 -21.59
CA VAL A 216 2.00 -16.59 -22.92
C VAL A 216 1.49 -17.82 -23.64
N GLU A 217 0.91 -17.64 -24.84
CA GLU A 217 0.44 -18.69 -25.70
C GLU A 217 1.18 -18.62 -27.04
N TYR A 218 1.58 -19.77 -27.57
CA TYR A 218 2.32 -19.87 -28.84
C TYR A 218 1.39 -20.43 -29.91
N GLY A 219 1.00 -19.60 -30.86
CA GLY A 219 0.12 -19.93 -31.99
C GLY A 219 0.72 -19.49 -33.33
N GLU A 220 -0.05 -18.82 -34.17
CA GLU A 220 0.47 -18.13 -35.37
C GLU A 220 1.33 -16.92 -34.99
N THR A 221 1.04 -16.33 -33.82
CA THR A 221 1.80 -15.30 -33.12
C THR A 221 2.12 -15.78 -31.72
N VAL A 222 2.97 -15.04 -31.00
CA VAL A 222 3.17 -15.20 -29.56
C VAL A 222 2.17 -14.25 -28.87
N ASP A 223 1.11 -14.83 -28.32
CA ASP A 223 0.06 -14.08 -27.64
C ASP A 223 0.40 -13.93 -26.17
N VAL A 224 0.48 -12.68 -25.71
CA VAL A 224 0.91 -12.35 -24.36
C VAL A 224 -0.14 -11.50 -23.67
N VAL A 225 -0.60 -11.96 -22.50
CA VAL A 225 -1.41 -11.11 -21.59
C VAL A 225 -0.48 -10.57 -20.53
N ALA A 226 -0.38 -9.25 -20.43
CA ALA A 226 0.50 -8.60 -19.48
C ALA A 226 -0.08 -7.28 -18.94
N VAL A 227 0.28 -6.94 -17.69
CA VAL A 227 0.05 -5.62 -17.11
C VAL A 227 1.27 -4.76 -17.41
N CYS A 228 1.06 -3.74 -18.22
CA CYS A 228 2.11 -2.91 -18.79
C CYS A 228 2.01 -1.46 -18.31
N THR A 229 3.15 -0.83 -18.06
CA THR A 229 3.26 0.60 -17.80
C THR A 229 3.01 1.40 -19.10
N PRO A 230 2.64 2.69 -19.03
CA PRO A 230 2.46 3.55 -20.21
C PRO A 230 3.68 3.56 -21.14
N ARG A 231 4.88 3.43 -20.58
CA ARG A 231 6.13 3.34 -21.35
C ARG A 231 6.17 2.08 -22.21
N VAL A 232 5.89 0.92 -21.62
CA VAL A 232 5.88 -0.37 -22.33
C VAL A 232 4.77 -0.41 -23.37
N ILE A 233 3.58 0.11 -23.01
CA ILE A 233 2.46 0.27 -23.94
C ILE A 233 2.88 1.12 -25.14
N GLY A 234 3.53 2.26 -24.92
CA GLY A 234 4.01 3.12 -26.01
C GLY A 234 5.02 2.46 -26.93
N GLN A 235 5.87 1.57 -26.41
CA GLN A 235 6.86 0.82 -27.17
C GLN A 235 6.24 -0.30 -28.01
N LEU A 236 5.17 -0.92 -27.53
CA LEU A 236 4.57 -2.11 -28.11
C LEU A 236 3.14 -1.88 -28.63
N LYS A 237 2.72 -0.62 -28.78
CA LYS A 237 1.37 -0.23 -29.18
C LYS A 237 0.87 -0.92 -30.46
N ASP A 238 1.75 -1.13 -31.41
CA ASP A 238 1.43 -1.73 -32.72
C ASP A 238 1.05 -3.22 -32.63
N TYR A 239 1.34 -3.86 -31.49
CA TYR A 239 1.08 -5.27 -31.24
C TYR A 239 -0.05 -5.50 -30.23
N ILE A 240 -0.66 -4.41 -29.69
CA ILE A 240 -1.73 -4.50 -28.70
C ILE A 240 -3.08 -4.66 -29.38
N GLU A 241 -3.83 -5.67 -28.98
CA GLU A 241 -5.19 -5.92 -29.47
C GLU A 241 -6.10 -4.70 -29.22
N GLY A 242 -6.75 -4.21 -30.30
CA GLY A 242 -7.72 -3.11 -30.17
C GLY A 242 -7.12 -1.75 -29.75
N TRP A 243 -5.82 -1.56 -29.88
CA TRP A 243 -5.18 -0.29 -29.52
C TRP A 243 -5.73 0.86 -30.35
N THR A 244 -6.24 1.89 -29.66
CA THR A 244 -6.59 3.18 -30.25
C THR A 244 -5.79 4.25 -29.52
N GLU A 245 -5.15 5.17 -30.26
CA GLU A 245 -4.45 6.29 -29.63
C GLU A 245 -5.41 7.08 -28.73
N PRO A 246 -5.01 7.40 -27.49
CA PRO A 246 -5.79 8.27 -26.63
C PRO A 246 -6.02 9.60 -27.37
N LYS A 247 -7.27 10.03 -27.52
CA LYS A 247 -7.55 11.38 -28.04
C LYS A 247 -6.94 12.36 -27.05
N GLU A 248 -6.00 13.19 -27.52
CA GLU A 248 -5.53 14.33 -26.74
C GLU A 248 -6.75 15.22 -26.46
N GLU A 249 -7.14 15.33 -25.21
CA GLU A 249 -8.15 16.30 -24.75
C GLU A 249 -7.55 17.71 -24.74
N TRP A 250 -7.29 18.25 -25.93
CA TRP A 250 -7.00 19.67 -26.13
C TRP A 250 -7.93 20.21 -27.20
N GLU A 251 -9.20 20.44 -26.83
CA GLU A 251 -10.08 21.45 -27.44
C GLU A 251 -11.04 22.00 -26.38
#